data_0877207e61f68f4f79c72e1faf327978
#
_entry.id   0877207e61f68f4f79c72e1faf327978
#
_cell.length_a   1.000
_cell.length_b   1.000
_cell.length_c   1.000
_cell.angle_alpha   90.00
_cell.angle_beta   90.00
_cell.angle_gamma   90.00
#
_symmetry.space_group_name_H-M   'P 1'
#
loop_
_entity.id
_entity.type
_entity.pdbx_description
1 polymer ?
#
loop_
_entity_poly.entity_id
_entity_poly.type
_entity_poly.pdbx_seq_one_letter_code
_entity_poly.pdbx_strand_id
1 'polypeptide(L)'
;MKEWFSLINEYGESRGVQIEHYINSSGLKEIIEGSPIAKEFKHIFACTFMYNKEGEAEWPGIAVDYTAKTQYIFKINKGIFSAHDNKMVNESIAEDKKRIPYPQMIYFGDGETDIPCMKIVKMFGGHAVAVCDESNPKKKAFAKTLQHQGRVNFTVPANYTKDSKTYKVVCAIIDKIKADCELKRLSKSAF
;
A
#
# COMPACT_ATOMS: atom_id res chain seq x y z
N MET A 1 -2.14 5.00 -16.64
CA MET A 1 -2.22 4.78 -15.17
C MET A 1 -3.65 4.81 -14.65
N LYS A 2 -4.57 5.67 -15.15
CA LYS A 2 -6.00 5.62 -14.73
C LYS A 2 -6.64 4.24 -14.93
N GLU A 3 -6.40 3.60 -16.05
CA GLU A 3 -6.93 2.27 -16.37
C GLU A 3 -6.50 1.18 -15.39
N TRP A 4 -5.33 1.35 -14.72
CA TRP A 4 -4.84 0.39 -13.73
C TRP A 4 -5.82 0.17 -12.59
N PHE A 5 -6.37 1.27 -12.04
CA PHE A 5 -7.30 1.19 -10.90
C PHE A 5 -8.57 0.45 -11.29
N SER A 6 -9.16 0.80 -12.44
CA SER A 6 -10.35 0.11 -12.96
C SER A 6 -10.08 -1.38 -13.19
N LEU A 7 -8.95 -1.72 -13.86
CA LEU A 7 -8.58 -3.11 -14.14
C LEU A 7 -8.44 -3.95 -12.86
N ILE A 8 -7.82 -3.41 -11.82
CA ILE A 8 -7.61 -4.13 -10.56
C ILE A 8 -8.90 -4.20 -9.74
N ASN A 9 -9.70 -3.14 -9.72
CA ASN A 9 -10.99 -3.12 -9.05
C ASN A 9 -11.95 -4.14 -9.68
N GLU A 10 -12.10 -4.12 -11.01
CA GLU A 10 -12.93 -5.07 -11.75
C GLU A 10 -12.47 -6.52 -11.53
N TYR A 11 -11.16 -6.76 -11.53
CA TYR A 11 -10.62 -8.08 -11.23
C TYR A 11 -10.98 -8.52 -9.81
N GLY A 12 -10.78 -7.64 -8.82
CA GLY A 12 -11.15 -7.90 -7.44
C GLY A 12 -12.64 -8.23 -7.27
N GLU A 13 -13.50 -7.38 -7.85
CA GLU A 13 -14.96 -7.57 -7.84
C GLU A 13 -15.37 -8.91 -8.45
N SER A 14 -14.77 -9.31 -9.58
CA SER A 14 -15.02 -10.61 -10.22
C SER A 14 -14.66 -11.80 -9.33
N ARG A 15 -13.83 -11.59 -8.32
CA ARG A 15 -13.42 -12.57 -7.31
C ARG A 15 -14.16 -12.42 -5.98
N GLY A 16 -15.05 -11.43 -5.84
CA GLY A 16 -15.72 -11.09 -4.59
C GLY A 16 -14.78 -10.44 -3.57
N VAL A 17 -13.72 -9.76 -4.04
CA VAL A 17 -12.73 -9.04 -3.23
C VAL A 17 -12.85 -7.55 -3.51
N GLN A 18 -13.15 -6.76 -2.48
CA GLN A 18 -13.14 -5.31 -2.57
C GLN A 18 -11.70 -4.79 -2.46
N ILE A 19 -11.27 -3.97 -3.42
CA ILE A 19 -9.94 -3.35 -3.43
C ILE A 19 -10.04 -1.92 -2.91
N GLU A 20 -9.13 -1.55 -2.04
CA GLU A 20 -8.94 -0.15 -1.59
C GLU A 20 -7.51 0.28 -1.90
N HIS A 21 -7.34 1.48 -2.44
CA HIS A 21 -6.05 2.04 -2.79
C HIS A 21 -5.65 3.12 -1.78
N TYR A 22 -4.38 3.13 -1.39
CA TYR A 22 -3.81 4.08 -0.44
C TYR A 22 -2.49 4.62 -0.95
N ILE A 23 -2.18 5.86 -0.62
CA ILE A 23 -0.84 6.44 -0.81
C ILE A 23 -0.13 6.55 0.54
N ASN A 24 1.13 6.17 0.56
CA ASN A 24 2.06 6.35 1.68
C ASN A 24 3.36 6.95 1.12
N SER A 25 3.45 8.27 1.08
CA SER A 25 4.45 9.02 0.32
C SER A 25 5.23 10.01 1.18
N SER A 26 6.52 10.18 0.85
CA SER A 26 7.34 11.30 1.36
C SER A 26 7.20 12.58 0.50
N GLY A 27 6.36 12.56 -0.54
CA GLY A 27 6.02 13.73 -1.34
C GLY A 27 4.95 14.60 -0.68
N LEU A 28 4.65 15.74 -1.29
CA LEU A 28 3.62 16.66 -0.80
C LEU A 28 2.21 16.17 -1.17
N LYS A 29 1.33 16.16 -0.19
CA LYS A 29 -0.07 15.74 -0.32
C LYS A 29 -0.81 16.59 -1.33
N GLU A 30 -0.58 17.88 -1.31
CA GLU A 30 -1.19 18.87 -2.20
C GLU A 30 -0.89 18.57 -3.69
N ILE A 31 0.34 18.14 -3.99
CA ILE A 31 0.71 17.73 -5.36
C ILE A 31 -0.02 16.43 -5.75
N ILE A 32 -0.11 15.48 -4.84
CA ILE A 32 -0.79 14.20 -5.10
C ILE A 32 -2.29 14.42 -5.29
N GLU A 33 -2.91 15.26 -4.47
CA GLU A 33 -4.34 15.61 -4.55
C GLU A 33 -4.68 16.38 -5.84
N GLY A 34 -3.75 17.16 -6.39
CA GLY A 34 -3.87 17.81 -7.70
C GLY A 34 -3.75 16.84 -8.88
N SER A 35 -3.39 15.58 -8.66
CA SER A 35 -3.21 14.61 -9.74
C SER A 35 -4.55 14.06 -10.25
N PRO A 36 -4.63 13.68 -11.55
CA PRO A 36 -5.87 13.11 -12.13
C PRO A 36 -6.31 11.77 -11.52
N ILE A 37 -5.46 11.14 -10.72
CA ILE A 37 -5.71 9.84 -10.07
C ILE A 37 -6.00 9.97 -8.58
N ALA A 38 -6.00 11.18 -8.01
CA ALA A 38 -6.19 11.39 -6.57
C ALA A 38 -7.48 10.75 -6.03
N LYS A 39 -8.55 10.78 -6.81
CA LYS A 39 -9.86 10.21 -6.47
C LYS A 39 -9.89 8.68 -6.38
N GLU A 40 -8.88 8.00 -6.93
CA GLU A 40 -8.77 6.54 -6.87
C GLU A 40 -8.31 6.05 -5.49
N PHE A 41 -7.78 6.97 -4.66
CA PHE A 41 -7.25 6.62 -3.34
C PHE A 41 -8.28 6.84 -2.24
N LYS A 42 -8.46 5.82 -1.41
CA LYS A 42 -9.28 5.89 -0.19
C LYS A 42 -8.73 6.90 0.80
N HIS A 43 -7.40 6.96 0.90
CA HIS A 43 -6.69 7.95 1.72
C HIS A 43 -5.25 8.16 1.23
N ILE A 44 -4.75 9.39 1.45
CA ILE A 44 -3.41 9.81 1.07
C ILE A 44 -2.66 10.21 2.34
N PHE A 45 -1.67 9.41 2.74
CA PHE A 45 -0.71 9.72 3.79
C PHE A 45 0.55 10.28 3.13
N ALA A 46 0.82 11.56 3.34
CA ALA A 46 1.95 12.26 2.73
C ALA A 46 2.34 13.49 3.58
N CYS A 47 3.46 14.12 3.22
CA CYS A 47 3.83 15.39 3.83
C CYS A 47 2.77 16.45 3.50
N THR A 48 2.49 17.34 4.45
CA THR A 48 1.54 18.44 4.24
C THR A 48 1.98 19.69 5.01
N PHE A 49 1.50 20.84 4.59
CA PHE A 49 1.68 22.10 5.29
C PHE A 49 0.51 22.42 6.21
N MET A 50 0.77 23.27 7.21
CA MET A 50 -0.25 24.03 7.89
C MET A 50 -0.49 25.31 7.11
N TYR A 51 -1.75 25.70 6.96
CA TYR A 51 -2.17 26.86 6.20
C TYR A 51 -2.81 27.89 7.13
N ASN A 52 -2.57 29.17 6.85
CA ASN A 52 -3.25 30.28 7.50
C ASN A 52 -4.70 30.42 6.96
N LYS A 53 -5.40 31.43 7.48
CA LYS A 53 -6.80 31.71 7.08
C LYS A 53 -6.91 32.16 5.62
N GLU A 54 -5.85 32.72 5.08
CA GLU A 54 -5.72 33.20 3.71
C GLU A 54 -5.36 32.05 2.72
N GLY A 55 -5.07 30.83 3.24
CA GLY A 55 -4.70 29.66 2.43
C GLY A 55 -3.21 29.62 2.07
N GLU A 56 -2.38 30.40 2.74
CA GLU A 56 -0.92 30.39 2.52
C GLU A 56 -0.25 29.37 3.45
N ALA A 57 0.75 28.67 2.93
CA ALA A 57 1.51 27.68 3.70
C ALA A 57 2.43 28.37 4.72
N GLU A 58 2.21 28.12 6.00
CA GLU A 58 2.97 28.73 7.09
C GLU A 58 4.07 27.83 7.64
N TRP A 59 3.77 26.54 7.83
CA TRP A 59 4.66 25.63 8.51
C TRP A 59 4.49 24.17 8.02
N PRO A 60 5.54 23.34 8.03
CA PRO A 60 5.39 21.91 7.81
C PRO A 60 4.50 21.26 8.88
N GLY A 61 3.31 20.81 8.48
CA GLY A 61 2.36 20.17 9.39
C GLY A 61 2.66 18.70 9.65
N ILE A 62 2.99 17.96 8.59
CA ILE A 62 3.37 16.54 8.65
C ILE A 62 4.58 16.32 7.78
N ALA A 63 5.61 15.69 8.34
CA ALA A 63 6.78 15.19 7.62
C ALA A 63 6.75 13.66 7.63
N VAL A 64 6.87 13.06 6.45
CA VAL A 64 6.85 11.60 6.25
C VAL A 64 8.19 11.19 5.68
N ASP A 65 8.99 10.51 6.47
CA ASP A 65 10.28 9.96 6.10
C ASP A 65 10.32 8.42 6.30
N TYR A 66 11.50 7.82 6.21
CA TYR A 66 11.74 6.37 6.26
C TYR A 66 10.84 5.60 7.23
N THR A 67 11.07 5.76 8.55
CA THR A 67 10.33 5.00 9.56
C THR A 67 8.96 5.59 9.85
N ALA A 68 8.75 6.88 9.61
CA ALA A 68 7.45 7.52 9.72
C ALA A 68 6.42 6.89 8.78
N LYS A 69 6.85 6.39 7.61
CA LYS A 69 5.96 5.64 6.70
C LYS A 69 5.34 4.41 7.36
N THR A 70 6.04 3.75 8.27
CA THR A 70 5.55 2.50 8.88
C THR A 70 4.30 2.71 9.73
N GLN A 71 4.15 3.87 10.39
CA GLN A 71 2.96 4.19 11.16
C GLN A 71 1.68 4.13 10.33
N TYR A 72 1.76 4.50 9.05
CA TYR A 72 0.59 4.51 8.16
C TYR A 72 0.17 3.11 7.75
N ILE A 73 1.09 2.15 7.71
CA ILE A 73 0.74 0.73 7.54
C ILE A 73 -0.09 0.26 8.73
N PHE A 74 0.28 0.62 9.97
CA PHE A 74 -0.52 0.32 11.16
C PHE A 74 -1.88 1.05 11.15
N LYS A 75 -1.89 2.31 10.70
CA LYS A 75 -3.15 3.08 10.57
C LYS A 75 -4.10 2.44 9.56
N ILE A 76 -3.61 2.05 8.37
CA ILE A 76 -4.41 1.34 7.35
C ILE A 76 -4.93 0.02 7.92
N ASN A 77 -4.08 -0.76 8.58
CA ASN A 77 -4.47 -2.03 9.21
C ASN A 77 -5.65 -1.88 10.16
N LYS A 78 -5.68 -0.79 10.93
CA LYS A 78 -6.72 -0.51 11.94
C LYS A 78 -7.88 0.35 11.41
N GLY A 79 -7.77 0.89 10.20
CA GLY A 79 -8.79 1.79 9.63
C GLY A 79 -8.78 3.20 10.21
N ILE A 80 -7.61 3.69 10.64
CA ILE A 80 -7.44 5.02 11.24
C ILE A 80 -6.94 5.98 10.17
N PHE A 81 -7.78 6.94 9.79
CA PHE A 81 -7.45 7.89 8.72
C PHE A 81 -7.10 9.30 9.24
N SER A 82 -7.37 9.59 10.51
CA SER A 82 -6.94 10.84 11.12
C SER A 82 -5.42 10.87 11.33
N ALA A 83 -4.77 11.93 10.88
CA ALA A 83 -3.34 12.13 11.09
C ALA A 83 -2.99 12.33 12.58
N HIS A 84 -3.91 12.88 13.34
CA HIS A 84 -3.71 13.30 14.75
C HIS A 84 -4.13 12.23 15.77
N ASP A 85 -4.80 11.16 15.33
CA ASP A 85 -5.27 10.11 16.24
C ASP A 85 -4.17 9.06 16.48
N ASN A 86 -3.27 9.41 17.39
CA ASN A 86 -2.18 8.52 17.80
C ASN A 86 -2.58 7.54 18.90
N LYS A 87 -3.67 7.83 19.65
CA LYS A 87 -4.14 6.95 20.72
C LYS A 87 -4.69 5.64 20.17
N MET A 88 -5.56 5.70 19.17
CA MET A 88 -6.12 4.51 18.53
C MET A 88 -5.07 3.64 17.85
N VAL A 89 -3.95 4.21 17.38
CA VAL A 89 -2.86 3.41 16.77
C VAL A 89 -2.28 2.41 17.76
N ASN A 90 -2.24 2.76 19.05
CA ASN A 90 -1.68 1.94 20.12
C ASN A 90 -2.70 0.98 20.75
N GLU A 91 -4.00 1.13 20.47
CA GLU A 91 -5.02 0.21 20.99
C GLU A 91 -4.84 -1.20 20.43
N SER A 92 -5.04 -2.19 21.29
CA SER A 92 -5.06 -3.60 20.87
C SER A 92 -6.39 -3.92 20.18
N ILE A 93 -6.32 -4.28 18.91
CA ILE A 93 -7.48 -4.71 18.11
C ILE A 93 -7.29 -6.16 17.72
N ALA A 94 -8.29 -7.01 17.98
CA ALA A 94 -8.25 -8.41 17.57
C ALA A 94 -8.09 -8.55 16.05
N GLU A 95 -7.36 -9.57 15.61
CA GLU A 95 -7.00 -9.75 14.19
C GLU A 95 -8.22 -9.81 13.25
N ASP A 96 -9.32 -10.36 13.72
CA ASP A 96 -10.57 -10.49 12.96
C ASP A 96 -11.40 -9.19 12.92
N LYS A 97 -11.03 -8.21 13.75
CA LYS A 97 -11.65 -6.87 13.78
C LYS A 97 -10.82 -5.80 13.08
N LYS A 98 -9.64 -6.15 12.60
CA LYS A 98 -8.81 -5.22 11.83
C LYS A 98 -9.44 -4.95 10.47
N ARG A 99 -9.46 -3.67 10.06
CA ARG A 99 -10.05 -3.26 8.79
C ARG A 99 -9.36 -3.93 7.59
N ILE A 100 -8.04 -3.83 7.52
CA ILE A 100 -7.23 -4.47 6.48
C ILE A 100 -6.16 -5.31 7.18
N PRO A 101 -6.37 -6.62 7.35
CA PRO A 101 -5.33 -7.51 7.88
C PRO A 101 -4.08 -7.51 6.99
N TYR A 102 -2.90 -7.64 7.59
CA TYR A 102 -1.64 -7.62 6.84
C TYR A 102 -1.58 -8.62 5.67
N PRO A 103 -2.06 -9.88 5.81
CA PRO A 103 -2.07 -10.82 4.69
C PRO A 103 -2.89 -10.37 3.48
N GLN A 104 -3.76 -9.37 3.65
CA GLN A 104 -4.56 -8.77 2.59
C GLN A 104 -3.93 -7.49 2.01
N MET A 105 -2.74 -7.11 2.47
CA MET A 105 -2.05 -5.93 1.96
C MET A 105 -1.09 -6.27 0.83
N ILE A 106 -1.09 -5.42 -0.19
CA ILE A 106 -0.08 -5.39 -1.25
C ILE A 106 0.63 -4.03 -1.15
N TYR A 107 1.90 -4.03 -0.78
CA TYR A 107 2.70 -2.80 -0.69
C TYR A 107 3.63 -2.68 -1.88
N PHE A 108 3.47 -1.62 -2.65
CA PHE A 108 4.36 -1.24 -3.74
C PHE A 108 5.36 -0.20 -3.28
N GLY A 109 6.63 -0.38 -3.62
CA GLY A 109 7.66 0.63 -3.37
C GLY A 109 8.77 0.56 -4.40
N ASP A 110 9.43 1.69 -4.66
CA ASP A 110 10.50 1.82 -5.65
C ASP A 110 11.79 2.40 -5.06
N GLY A 111 11.79 2.75 -3.77
CA GLY A 111 12.88 3.46 -3.13
C GLY A 111 13.30 2.90 -1.76
N GLU A 112 14.39 3.45 -1.25
CA GLU A 112 14.95 3.06 0.06
C GLU A 112 13.99 3.38 1.21
N THR A 113 13.23 4.47 1.10
CA THR A 113 12.26 4.88 2.12
C THR A 113 11.10 3.88 2.29
N ASP A 114 10.89 3.00 1.31
CA ASP A 114 9.84 1.99 1.34
C ASP A 114 10.27 0.69 2.02
N ILE A 115 11.58 0.47 2.18
CA ILE A 115 12.13 -0.78 2.71
C ILE A 115 11.54 -1.16 4.08
N PRO A 116 11.40 -0.24 5.06
CA PRO A 116 10.78 -0.58 6.35
C PRO A 116 9.33 -1.07 6.20
N CYS A 117 8.55 -0.42 5.35
CA CYS A 117 7.16 -0.80 5.07
C CYS A 117 7.07 -2.16 4.36
N MET A 118 7.90 -2.39 3.34
CA MET A 118 8.00 -3.68 2.65
C MET A 118 8.31 -4.81 3.63
N LYS A 119 9.28 -4.58 4.54
CA LYS A 119 9.67 -5.56 5.55
C LYS A 119 8.52 -5.87 6.50
N ILE A 120 7.83 -4.85 7.00
CA ILE A 120 6.69 -5.03 7.92
C ILE A 120 5.57 -5.80 7.23
N VAL A 121 5.12 -5.35 6.07
CA VAL A 121 4.03 -6.00 5.33
C VAL A 121 4.37 -7.46 5.06
N LYS A 122 5.58 -7.76 4.56
CA LYS A 122 6.02 -9.13 4.30
C LYS A 122 6.11 -9.96 5.57
N MET A 123 6.67 -9.43 6.65
CA MET A 123 6.86 -10.13 7.93
C MET A 123 5.53 -10.57 8.55
N PHE A 124 4.47 -9.77 8.37
CA PHE A 124 3.14 -10.09 8.86
C PHE A 124 2.25 -10.82 7.82
N GLY A 125 2.85 -11.42 6.80
CA GLY A 125 2.16 -12.29 5.83
C GLY A 125 1.53 -11.57 4.64
N GLY A 126 1.74 -10.26 4.51
CA GLY A 126 1.32 -9.49 3.34
C GLY A 126 2.31 -9.61 2.18
N HIS A 127 2.07 -8.85 1.13
CA HIS A 127 2.77 -8.94 -0.14
C HIS A 127 3.54 -7.65 -0.44
N ALA A 128 4.86 -7.71 -0.34
CA ALA A 128 5.75 -6.60 -0.69
C ALA A 128 6.25 -6.75 -2.13
N VAL A 129 6.07 -5.71 -2.93
CA VAL A 129 6.39 -5.67 -4.36
C VAL A 129 7.34 -4.51 -4.63
N ALA A 130 8.57 -4.82 -5.02
CA ALA A 130 9.51 -3.80 -5.50
C ALA A 130 9.23 -3.48 -6.96
N VAL A 131 8.95 -2.21 -7.24
CA VAL A 131 8.72 -1.71 -8.61
C VAL A 131 10.01 -1.09 -9.13
N CYS A 132 10.37 -1.38 -10.36
CA CYS A 132 11.55 -0.80 -10.98
C CYS A 132 11.26 -0.27 -12.38
N ASP A 133 11.92 0.84 -12.69
CA ASP A 133 12.06 1.30 -14.07
C ASP A 133 13.12 0.43 -14.76
N GLU A 134 12.71 -0.38 -15.72
CA GLU A 134 13.60 -1.30 -16.43
C GLU A 134 14.61 -0.56 -17.32
N SER A 135 14.34 0.67 -17.70
CA SER A 135 15.25 1.54 -18.45
C SER A 135 16.40 2.07 -17.59
N ASN A 136 16.25 2.02 -16.25
CA ASN A 136 17.27 2.48 -15.30
C ASN A 136 18.03 1.28 -14.68
N PRO A 137 19.28 0.99 -15.10
CA PRO A 137 20.04 -0.15 -14.60
C PRO A 137 20.25 -0.12 -13.07
N LYS A 138 20.42 1.07 -12.46
CA LYS A 138 20.61 1.21 -11.02
C LYS A 138 19.34 0.82 -10.25
N LYS A 139 18.17 1.31 -10.68
CA LYS A 139 16.88 0.94 -10.07
C LYS A 139 16.58 -0.55 -10.24
N LYS A 140 16.90 -1.12 -11.39
CA LYS A 140 16.75 -2.56 -11.64
C LYS A 140 17.66 -3.40 -10.76
N ALA A 141 18.92 -3.01 -10.58
CA ALA A 141 19.86 -3.68 -9.67
C ALA A 141 19.40 -3.57 -8.21
N PHE A 142 18.96 -2.40 -7.79
CA PHE A 142 18.42 -2.18 -6.44
C PHE A 142 17.22 -3.10 -6.13
N ALA A 143 16.23 -3.15 -7.02
CA ALA A 143 15.07 -4.01 -6.85
C ALA A 143 15.45 -5.51 -6.76
N LYS A 144 16.40 -5.97 -7.58
CA LYS A 144 16.95 -7.33 -7.51
C LYS A 144 17.64 -7.60 -6.17
N THR A 145 18.39 -6.62 -5.65
CA THR A 145 19.04 -6.71 -4.34
C THR A 145 18.02 -6.90 -3.23
N LEU A 146 16.91 -6.15 -3.24
CA LEU A 146 15.84 -6.30 -2.26
C LEU A 146 15.22 -7.72 -2.30
N GLN A 147 15.06 -8.28 -3.49
CA GLN A 147 14.53 -9.64 -3.66
C GLN A 147 15.52 -10.69 -3.15
N HIS A 148 16.80 -10.57 -3.50
CA HIS A 148 17.86 -11.47 -3.05
C HIS A 148 18.02 -11.45 -1.52
N GLN A 149 17.91 -10.26 -0.90
CA GLN A 149 17.94 -10.10 0.56
C GLN A 149 16.64 -10.56 1.25
N GLY A 150 15.67 -11.06 0.52
CA GLY A 150 14.39 -11.51 1.06
C GLY A 150 13.51 -10.39 1.61
N ARG A 151 13.75 -9.12 1.25
CA ARG A 151 12.99 -7.96 1.75
C ARG A 151 11.64 -7.80 1.07
N VAL A 152 11.49 -8.29 -0.16
CA VAL A 152 10.26 -8.27 -0.94
C VAL A 152 9.86 -9.67 -1.39
N ASN A 153 8.59 -9.84 -1.77
CA ASN A 153 8.09 -11.08 -2.36
C ASN A 153 8.35 -11.11 -3.87
N PHE A 154 8.16 -9.95 -4.52
CA PHE A 154 8.22 -9.83 -5.97
C PHE A 154 8.99 -8.59 -6.41
N THR A 155 9.61 -8.70 -7.58
CA THR A 155 10.15 -7.56 -8.32
C THR A 155 9.47 -7.49 -9.68
N VAL A 156 8.91 -6.33 -10.00
CA VAL A 156 8.12 -6.11 -11.21
C VAL A 156 8.52 -4.80 -11.90
N PRO A 157 8.34 -4.70 -13.24
CA PRO A 157 8.52 -3.44 -13.94
C PRO A 157 7.43 -2.42 -13.56
N ALA A 158 7.74 -1.13 -13.71
CA ALA A 158 6.76 -0.04 -13.58
C ALA A 158 5.80 0.01 -14.79
N ASN A 159 5.22 -1.12 -15.14
CA ASN A 159 4.26 -1.27 -16.21
C ASN A 159 2.91 -1.71 -15.64
N TYR A 160 1.94 -0.81 -15.71
CA TYR A 160 0.59 -0.96 -15.14
C TYR A 160 -0.49 -1.22 -16.19
N THR A 161 -0.10 -1.75 -17.36
CA THR A 161 -1.04 -2.17 -18.40
C THR A 161 -1.60 -3.56 -18.13
N LYS A 162 -2.74 -3.86 -18.72
CA LYS A 162 -3.32 -5.19 -18.71
C LYS A 162 -2.30 -6.23 -19.25
N ASP A 163 -2.28 -7.41 -18.67
CA ASP A 163 -1.40 -8.53 -19.02
C ASP A 163 0.10 -8.31 -18.78
N SER A 164 0.50 -7.13 -18.26
CA SER A 164 1.86 -6.91 -17.80
C SER A 164 2.23 -7.87 -16.66
N LYS A 165 3.55 -8.05 -16.40
CA LYS A 165 4.01 -8.83 -15.24
C LYS A 165 3.43 -8.29 -13.92
N THR A 166 3.36 -6.97 -13.77
CA THR A 166 2.79 -6.30 -12.59
C THR A 166 1.33 -6.67 -12.40
N TYR A 167 0.53 -6.58 -13.48
CA TYR A 167 -0.87 -6.98 -13.47
C TYR A 167 -1.04 -8.44 -13.06
N LYS A 168 -0.30 -9.36 -13.70
CA LYS A 168 -0.38 -10.80 -13.41
C LYS A 168 -0.02 -11.14 -11.98
N VAL A 169 1.01 -10.50 -11.44
CA VAL A 169 1.42 -10.68 -10.03
C VAL A 169 0.30 -10.23 -9.09
N VAL A 170 -0.30 -9.06 -9.34
CA VAL A 170 -1.38 -8.56 -8.47
C VAL A 170 -2.62 -9.43 -8.54
N CYS A 171 -3.03 -9.85 -9.74
CA CYS A 171 -4.15 -10.77 -9.90
C CYS A 171 -3.93 -12.10 -9.14
N ALA A 172 -2.75 -12.68 -9.23
CA ALA A 172 -2.40 -13.91 -8.51
C ALA A 172 -2.41 -13.71 -6.98
N ILE A 173 -1.99 -12.54 -6.49
CA ILE A 173 -2.09 -12.20 -5.08
C ILE A 173 -3.56 -12.07 -4.64
N ILE A 174 -4.40 -11.42 -5.43
CA ILE A 174 -5.84 -11.30 -5.15
C ILE A 174 -6.50 -12.69 -5.08
N ASP A 175 -6.19 -13.58 -6.02
CA ASP A 175 -6.70 -14.98 -6.01
C ASP A 175 -6.25 -15.72 -4.74
N LYS A 176 -4.99 -15.55 -4.33
CA LYS A 176 -4.47 -16.11 -3.08
C LYS A 176 -5.20 -15.57 -1.87
N ILE A 177 -5.37 -14.24 -1.77
CA ILE A 177 -6.08 -13.58 -0.67
C ILE A 177 -7.51 -14.13 -0.57
N LYS A 178 -8.21 -14.27 -1.70
CA LYS A 178 -9.55 -14.87 -1.74
C LYS A 178 -9.54 -16.29 -1.17
N ALA A 179 -8.63 -17.14 -1.64
CA ALA A 179 -8.52 -18.53 -1.19
C ALA A 179 -8.23 -18.62 0.32
N ASP A 180 -7.29 -17.80 0.83
CA ASP A 180 -6.95 -17.75 2.26
C ASP A 180 -8.14 -17.29 3.12
N CYS A 181 -8.91 -16.30 2.64
CA CYS A 181 -10.13 -15.84 3.31
C CYS A 181 -11.20 -16.93 3.36
N GLU A 182 -11.38 -17.67 2.29
CA GLU A 182 -12.36 -18.77 2.22
C GLU A 182 -11.95 -19.92 3.15
N LEU A 183 -10.68 -20.32 3.16
CA LEU A 183 -10.18 -21.32 4.11
C LEU A 183 -10.39 -20.89 5.57
N LYS A 184 -10.13 -19.61 5.86
CA LYS A 184 -10.38 -19.05 7.20
C LYS A 184 -11.88 -19.05 7.58
N ARG A 185 -12.76 -18.80 6.61
CA ARG A 185 -14.22 -18.87 6.80
C ARG A 185 -14.65 -20.29 7.10
N LEU A 186 -14.19 -21.25 6.30
CA LEU A 186 -14.52 -22.67 6.46
C LEU A 186 -13.99 -23.23 7.79
N SER A 187 -12.81 -22.82 8.24
CA SER A 187 -12.27 -23.27 9.54
C SER A 187 -13.04 -22.76 10.75
N LYS A 188 -13.83 -21.67 10.61
CA LYS A 188 -14.67 -21.12 11.67
C LYS A 188 -16.09 -21.68 11.67
N SER A 189 -16.57 -22.28 10.58
CA SER A 189 -17.84 -22.99 10.53
C SER A 189 -17.64 -24.35 11.19
N ALA A 190 -17.93 -24.43 12.50
CA ALA A 190 -18.05 -25.70 13.20
C ALA A 190 -19.21 -26.53 12.60
N PHE A 191 -19.04 -27.86 12.59
CA PHE A 191 -20.03 -28.84 12.15
C PHE A 191 -21.40 -28.60 12.79
#